data_99a4ed9a86af7ef011bfe4aa07b51cd4
#
_entry.id   99a4ed9a86af7ef011bfe4aa07b51cd4
#
_cell.length_a   1.000
_cell.length_b   1.000
_cell.length_c   1.000
_cell.angle_alpha   90.00
_cell.angle_beta   90.00
_cell.angle_gamma   90.00
#
_symmetry.space_group_name_H-M   'P 1'
#
loop_
_entity.id
_entity.type
_entity.pdbx_description
1 polymer ?
#
loop_
_entity_poly.entity_id
_entity_poly.type
_entity_poly.pdbx_seq_one_letter_code
_entity_poly.pdbx_strand_id
1 'polypeptide(L)'
;PGSNDQLVSDAVINSYDMLYGSWPTAYNEVVLVVRDNSELSLTELYSLGYLPAEEYASLQKQIEKQEEISVPSYSMSYDSLRNKTLYVVPACDQYHLQSDGTYRYIANNGKMLDALMESEIKVKVVGIVKAHEDADVTIDGAIGYTKALSDYIIKYTDKSDIVKAQKASPKK
;
A
#
# COMPACT_ATOMS: atom_id res chain seq x y z
N PRO A 1 18.74 5.99 -3.78
CA PRO A 1 19.36 5.53 -2.55
C PRO A 1 20.09 6.71 -1.93
N GLY A 2 19.81 6.96 -0.62
CA GLY A 2 20.55 7.99 0.11
C GLY A 2 22.04 7.69 0.09
N SER A 3 22.87 8.72 0.07
CA SER A 3 24.28 8.61 0.42
C SER A 3 24.36 8.26 1.91
N ASN A 4 25.24 7.34 2.31
CA ASN A 4 25.46 6.92 3.69
C ASN A 4 24.41 5.99 4.32
N ASP A 5 24.04 4.87 3.70
CA ASP A 5 23.13 3.85 4.27
C ASP A 5 21.71 4.37 4.64
N GLN A 6 21.34 5.58 4.27
CA GLN A 6 20.02 6.11 4.50
C GLN A 6 18.99 5.44 3.57
N LEU A 7 17.86 5.02 4.15
CA LEU A 7 16.76 4.40 3.39
C LEU A 7 15.97 5.42 2.55
N VAL A 8 15.99 6.69 2.94
CA VAL A 8 15.33 7.81 2.24
C VAL A 8 16.40 8.79 1.77
N SER A 9 16.33 9.20 0.51
CA SER A 9 17.30 10.16 -0.05
C SER A 9 17.07 11.58 0.45
N ASP A 10 18.13 12.37 0.53
CA ASP A 10 18.04 13.79 0.91
C ASP A 10 17.12 14.58 -0.04
N ALA A 11 17.09 14.24 -1.33
CA ALA A 11 16.19 14.86 -2.29
C ALA A 11 14.71 14.67 -1.91
N VAL A 12 14.32 13.47 -1.45
CA VAL A 12 12.97 13.23 -0.95
C VAL A 12 12.74 13.99 0.37
N ILE A 13 13.68 13.90 1.30
CA ILE A 13 13.55 14.59 2.60
C ILE A 13 13.36 16.09 2.41
N ASN A 14 14.11 16.69 1.48
CA ASN A 14 14.04 18.13 1.20
C ASN A 14 12.80 18.55 0.39
N SER A 15 12.10 17.61 -0.22
CA SER A 15 10.88 17.87 -1.02
C SER A 15 9.59 17.74 -0.20
N TYR A 16 9.68 17.34 1.08
CA TYR A 16 8.50 17.05 1.91
C TYR A 16 8.62 17.61 3.31
N ASP A 17 7.53 18.19 3.80
CA ASP A 17 7.33 18.49 5.21
C ASP A 17 6.93 17.23 5.97
N MET A 18 7.64 16.91 7.06
CA MET A 18 7.22 15.91 8.03
C MET A 18 6.17 16.51 8.95
N LEU A 19 4.89 16.21 8.73
CA LEU A 19 3.80 16.70 9.55
C LEU A 19 3.72 15.98 10.90
N TYR A 20 4.02 14.67 10.90
CA TYR A 20 3.98 13.86 12.11
C TYR A 20 4.86 12.62 11.99
N GLY A 21 5.49 12.21 13.09
CA GLY A 21 6.28 10.98 13.13
C GLY A 21 7.71 11.14 12.65
N SER A 22 8.20 10.19 11.86
CA SER A 22 9.58 10.13 11.36
C SER A 22 9.65 9.50 9.97
N TRP A 23 10.78 9.73 9.30
CA TRP A 23 11.12 8.99 8.09
C TRP A 23 11.39 7.51 8.41
N PRO A 24 11.16 6.58 7.46
CA PRO A 24 11.47 5.17 7.61
C PRO A 24 12.95 4.91 7.94
N THR A 25 13.19 4.07 8.94
CA THR A 25 14.51 3.59 9.35
C THR A 25 14.67 2.09 9.14
N ALA A 26 13.57 1.37 8.86
CA ALA A 26 13.55 -0.04 8.54
C ALA A 26 12.84 -0.30 7.21
N TYR A 27 13.13 -1.44 6.57
CA TYR A 27 12.57 -1.80 5.27
C TYR A 27 11.03 -1.89 5.28
N ASN A 28 10.45 -2.27 6.41
CA ASN A 28 9.01 -2.45 6.61
C ASN A 28 8.32 -1.23 7.23
N GLU A 29 8.93 -0.07 7.14
CA GLU A 29 8.35 1.20 7.54
C GLU A 29 7.98 2.04 6.31
N VAL A 30 6.83 2.72 6.40
CA VAL A 30 6.27 3.55 5.32
C VAL A 30 5.78 4.88 5.88
N VAL A 31 5.63 5.87 5.02
CA VAL A 31 4.98 7.13 5.35
C VAL A 31 3.66 7.28 4.58
N LEU A 32 2.69 7.95 5.19
CA LEU A 32 1.51 8.44 4.48
C LEU A 32 1.84 9.77 3.81
N VAL A 33 1.41 9.91 2.57
CA VAL A 33 1.52 11.16 1.81
C VAL A 33 0.15 11.81 1.75
N VAL A 34 0.01 12.97 2.37
CA VAL A 34 -1.24 13.73 2.33
C VAL A 34 -1.14 14.87 1.30
N ARG A 35 -2.29 15.33 0.85
CA ARG A 35 -2.41 16.44 -0.10
C ARG A 35 -2.21 17.79 0.58
N ASP A 36 -2.25 18.85 -0.22
CA ASP A 36 -2.01 20.23 0.23
C ASP A 36 -2.88 20.69 1.39
N ASN A 37 -4.11 20.23 1.46
CA ASN A 37 -5.04 20.49 2.56
C ASN A 37 -4.91 19.51 3.74
N SER A 38 -3.84 18.72 3.80
CA SER A 38 -3.61 17.66 4.78
C SER A 38 -4.69 16.57 4.77
N GLU A 39 -5.23 16.25 3.59
CA GLU A 39 -6.29 15.26 3.40
C GLU A 39 -5.78 14.03 2.64
N LEU A 40 -6.43 12.91 2.90
CA LEU A 40 -6.44 11.71 2.08
C LEU A 40 -7.78 11.61 1.38
N SER A 41 -7.81 11.06 0.17
CA SER A 41 -9.09 10.79 -0.49
C SER A 41 -9.85 9.69 0.23
N LEU A 42 -11.17 9.69 0.09
CA LEU A 42 -12.00 8.65 0.66
C LEU A 42 -11.61 7.25 0.15
N THR A 43 -11.28 7.15 -1.15
CA THR A 43 -10.78 5.91 -1.76
C THR A 43 -9.48 5.44 -1.11
N GLU A 44 -8.55 6.34 -0.81
CA GLU A 44 -7.30 6.02 -0.12
C GLU A 44 -7.58 5.53 1.31
N LEU A 45 -8.48 6.18 2.05
CA LEU A 45 -8.86 5.77 3.41
C LEU A 45 -9.46 4.36 3.44
N TYR A 46 -10.33 4.02 2.48
CA TYR A 46 -10.87 2.67 2.37
C TYR A 46 -9.81 1.64 1.93
N SER A 47 -9.02 1.97 0.91
CA SER A 47 -7.98 1.08 0.37
C SER A 47 -6.91 0.73 1.38
N LEU A 48 -6.58 1.68 2.27
CA LEU A 48 -5.62 1.49 3.35
C LEU A 48 -6.27 0.91 4.62
N GLY A 49 -7.57 0.64 4.59
CA GLY A 49 -8.30 0.04 5.71
C GLY A 49 -8.42 0.95 6.93
N TYR A 50 -8.42 2.27 6.75
CA TYR A 50 -8.77 3.22 7.80
C TYR A 50 -10.28 3.32 8.01
N LEU A 51 -11.05 2.99 6.98
CA LEU A 51 -12.51 2.94 7.00
C LEU A 51 -13.00 1.52 6.67
N PRO A 52 -14.19 1.12 7.14
CA PRO A 52 -14.74 -0.21 6.92
C PRO A 52 -15.02 -0.50 5.43
N ALA A 53 -14.57 -1.64 4.92
CA ALA A 53 -14.74 -2.01 3.52
C ALA A 53 -16.22 -2.14 3.10
N GLU A 54 -17.10 -2.49 4.03
CA GLU A 54 -18.55 -2.60 3.79
C GLU A 54 -19.19 -1.26 3.41
N GLU A 55 -18.70 -0.16 3.99
CA GLU A 55 -19.15 1.19 3.64
C GLU A 55 -18.78 1.53 2.21
N TYR A 56 -17.57 1.20 1.78
CA TYR A 56 -17.14 1.43 0.39
C TYR A 56 -18.00 0.65 -0.60
N ALA A 57 -18.28 -0.63 -0.32
CA ALA A 57 -19.13 -1.44 -1.16
C ALA A 57 -20.58 -0.90 -1.24
N SER A 58 -21.09 -0.32 -0.14
CA SER A 58 -22.39 0.34 -0.12
C SER A 58 -22.41 1.60 -0.97
N LEU A 59 -21.38 2.46 -0.85
CA LEU A 59 -21.24 3.67 -1.67
C LEU A 59 -21.14 3.34 -3.16
N GLN A 60 -20.35 2.33 -3.53
CA GLN A 60 -20.25 1.90 -4.92
C GLN A 60 -21.61 1.47 -5.50
N LYS A 61 -22.41 0.71 -4.74
CA LYS A 61 -23.76 0.32 -5.16
C LYS A 61 -24.71 1.51 -5.35
N GLN A 62 -24.59 2.55 -4.52
CA GLN A 62 -25.38 3.77 -4.68
C GLN A 62 -24.97 4.53 -5.95
N ILE A 63 -23.64 4.61 -6.22
CA ILE A 63 -23.10 5.19 -7.46
C ILE A 63 -23.65 4.47 -8.70
N GLU A 64 -23.58 3.13 -8.70
CA GLU A 64 -24.08 2.30 -9.81
C GLU A 64 -25.58 2.50 -10.06
N LYS A 65 -26.35 2.73 -9.01
CA LYS A 65 -27.80 2.98 -9.10
C LYS A 65 -28.15 4.45 -9.40
N GLN A 66 -27.17 5.33 -9.51
CA GLN A 66 -27.34 6.78 -9.65
C GLN A 66 -28.20 7.40 -8.53
N GLU A 67 -28.13 6.83 -7.33
CA GLU A 67 -28.77 7.38 -6.14
C GLU A 67 -27.98 8.58 -5.61
N GLU A 68 -28.66 9.47 -4.88
CA GLU A 68 -28.02 10.62 -4.24
C GLU A 68 -27.06 10.13 -3.14
N ILE A 69 -25.78 10.49 -3.27
CA ILE A 69 -24.74 10.01 -2.36
C ILE A 69 -24.47 11.10 -1.33
N SER A 70 -24.69 10.75 -0.06
CA SER A 70 -24.17 11.53 1.05
C SER A 70 -22.82 10.97 1.46
N VAL A 71 -21.74 11.66 1.08
CA VAL A 71 -20.37 11.26 1.48
C VAL A 71 -20.11 11.79 2.89
N PRO A 72 -19.89 10.93 3.87
CA PRO A 72 -19.52 11.37 5.20
C PRO A 72 -18.19 12.11 5.19
N SER A 73 -18.07 13.16 5.98
CA SER A 73 -16.79 13.82 6.24
C SER A 73 -16.12 13.11 7.42
N TYR A 74 -14.91 12.62 7.19
CA TYR A 74 -14.11 11.97 8.23
C TYR A 74 -13.00 12.90 8.69
N SER A 75 -12.82 12.99 10.01
CA SER A 75 -11.68 13.66 10.62
C SER A 75 -10.91 12.63 11.44
N MET A 76 -9.64 12.46 11.14
CA MET A 76 -8.75 11.52 11.84
C MET A 76 -7.56 12.26 12.41
N SER A 77 -7.18 11.93 13.64
CA SER A 77 -5.94 12.45 14.21
C SER A 77 -4.72 11.79 13.59
N TYR A 78 -3.60 12.49 13.53
CA TYR A 78 -2.33 11.93 13.08
C TYR A 78 -1.90 10.70 13.89
N ASP A 79 -2.24 10.68 15.18
CA ASP A 79 -2.00 9.52 16.05
C ASP A 79 -2.78 8.27 15.62
N SER A 80 -4.02 8.43 15.14
CA SER A 80 -4.82 7.31 14.65
C SER A 80 -4.33 6.80 13.28
N LEU A 81 -3.74 7.66 12.48
CA LEU A 81 -3.17 7.31 11.18
C LEU A 81 -1.79 6.65 11.31
N ARG A 82 -0.96 7.16 12.23
CA ARG A 82 0.34 6.59 12.55
C ARG A 82 0.19 5.27 13.32
N ASN A 83 1.20 4.44 13.30
CA ASN A 83 1.26 3.12 13.95
C ASN A 83 0.31 2.07 13.36
N LYS A 84 -0.45 2.41 12.32
CA LYS A 84 -1.24 1.40 11.61
C LYS A 84 -0.31 0.41 10.92
N THR A 85 -0.65 -0.86 11.05
CA THR A 85 -0.04 -1.94 10.28
C THR A 85 -0.85 -2.14 9.01
N LEU A 86 -0.18 -2.08 7.87
CA LEU A 86 -0.73 -2.39 6.57
C LEU A 86 -0.18 -3.73 6.10
N TYR A 87 -0.99 -4.48 5.37
CA TYR A 87 -0.62 -5.78 4.82
C TYR A 87 -0.33 -5.63 3.33
N VAL A 88 0.78 -6.17 2.88
CA VAL A 88 1.16 -6.17 1.47
C VAL A 88 0.97 -7.57 0.92
N VAL A 89 0.13 -7.71 -0.11
CA VAL A 89 -0.04 -8.97 -0.85
C VAL A 89 0.74 -8.87 -2.15
N PRO A 90 1.93 -9.47 -2.25
CA PRO A 90 2.68 -9.52 -3.51
C PRO A 90 1.88 -10.21 -4.60
N ALA A 91 2.19 -9.89 -5.87
CA ALA A 91 1.50 -10.47 -6.99
C ALA A 91 1.57 -12.02 -7.01
N CYS A 92 2.66 -12.61 -6.53
CA CYS A 92 2.80 -14.06 -6.44
C CYS A 92 1.77 -14.71 -5.49
N ASP A 93 1.37 -14.03 -4.42
CA ASP A 93 0.42 -14.54 -3.43
C ASP A 93 -1.05 -14.34 -3.87
N GLN A 94 -1.26 -13.61 -4.97
CA GLN A 94 -2.57 -13.46 -5.59
C GLN A 94 -2.95 -14.63 -6.50
N TYR A 95 -2.13 -15.68 -6.55
CA TYR A 95 -2.36 -16.88 -7.35
C TYR A 95 -2.35 -18.12 -6.49
N HIS A 96 -3.37 -18.94 -6.62
CA HIS A 96 -3.47 -20.24 -5.95
C HIS A 96 -3.22 -21.39 -6.93
N LEU A 97 -2.39 -22.34 -6.50
CA LEU A 97 -2.19 -23.60 -7.23
C LEU A 97 -3.46 -24.44 -7.17
N GLN A 98 -3.95 -24.85 -8.34
CA GLN A 98 -5.11 -25.73 -8.48
C GLN A 98 -4.69 -27.21 -8.46
N SER A 99 -5.65 -28.11 -8.25
CA SER A 99 -5.42 -29.56 -8.26
C SER A 99 -4.93 -30.11 -9.61
N ASP A 100 -5.16 -29.39 -10.70
CA ASP A 100 -4.70 -29.70 -12.05
C ASP A 100 -3.29 -29.17 -12.36
N GLY A 101 -2.63 -28.57 -11.38
CA GLY A 101 -1.29 -27.98 -11.51
C GLY A 101 -1.26 -26.59 -12.15
N THR A 102 -2.40 -25.98 -12.44
CA THR A 102 -2.48 -24.59 -12.93
C THR A 102 -2.57 -23.59 -11.79
N TYR A 103 -2.20 -22.34 -12.06
CA TYR A 103 -2.35 -21.23 -11.10
C TYR A 103 -3.56 -20.39 -11.47
N ARG A 104 -4.43 -20.12 -10.49
CA ARG A 104 -5.60 -19.28 -10.65
C ARG A 104 -5.47 -17.97 -9.87
N TYR A 105 -5.73 -16.85 -10.55
CA TYR A 105 -5.81 -15.54 -9.92
C TYR A 105 -7.03 -15.43 -9.01
N ILE A 106 -6.81 -15.02 -7.75
CA ILE A 106 -7.84 -15.05 -6.70
C ILE A 106 -8.42 -13.69 -6.34
N ALA A 107 -7.79 -12.60 -6.76
CA ALA A 107 -8.20 -11.24 -6.35
C ALA A 107 -9.66 -10.90 -6.73
N ASN A 108 -10.18 -11.51 -7.81
CA ASN A 108 -11.55 -11.24 -8.29
C ASN A 108 -12.64 -12.08 -7.59
N ASN A 109 -12.29 -12.97 -6.67
CA ASN A 109 -13.21 -13.98 -6.10
C ASN A 109 -13.54 -13.76 -4.62
N GLY A 110 -13.32 -12.58 -4.07
CA GLY A 110 -13.47 -12.31 -2.63
C GLY A 110 -12.38 -12.94 -1.74
N LYS A 111 -11.49 -13.75 -2.32
CA LYS A 111 -10.39 -14.40 -1.59
C LYS A 111 -9.17 -13.50 -1.37
N MET A 112 -9.21 -12.25 -1.83
CA MET A 112 -8.16 -11.28 -1.56
C MET A 112 -8.05 -11.00 -0.05
N LEU A 113 -9.16 -11.05 0.66
CA LEU A 113 -9.17 -10.87 2.11
C LEU A 113 -8.44 -12.02 2.81
N ASP A 114 -8.63 -13.26 2.33
CA ASP A 114 -7.92 -14.42 2.87
C ASP A 114 -6.40 -14.28 2.63
N ALA A 115 -5.99 -13.89 1.42
CA ALA A 115 -4.60 -13.62 1.10
C ALA A 115 -4.00 -12.47 1.92
N LEU A 116 -4.78 -11.42 2.23
CA LEU A 116 -4.38 -10.35 3.13
C LEU A 116 -4.17 -10.84 4.57
N MET A 117 -5.07 -11.68 5.07
CA MET A 117 -4.98 -12.24 6.42
C MET A 117 -3.79 -13.22 6.55
N GLU A 118 -3.45 -13.93 5.48
CA GLU A 118 -2.32 -14.85 5.41
C GLU A 118 -1.00 -14.15 5.07
N SER A 119 -1.02 -12.87 4.65
CA SER A 119 0.18 -12.16 4.26
C SER A 119 1.19 -12.03 5.40
N GLU A 120 2.41 -12.50 5.12
CA GLU A 120 3.55 -12.36 6.02
C GLU A 120 4.21 -10.98 5.91
N ILE A 121 3.93 -10.22 4.83
CA ILE A 121 4.54 -8.90 4.61
C ILE A 121 3.68 -7.83 5.24
N LYS A 122 4.18 -7.32 6.37
CA LYS A 122 3.53 -6.25 7.14
C LYS A 122 4.42 -5.02 7.13
N VAL A 123 3.81 -3.87 6.88
CA VAL A 123 4.50 -2.57 6.96
C VAL A 123 3.81 -1.68 7.99
N LYS A 124 4.58 -0.85 8.65
CA LYS A 124 4.10 0.07 9.68
C LYS A 124 4.15 1.50 9.18
N VAL A 125 3.07 2.24 9.34
CA VAL A 125 3.05 3.69 9.10
C VAL A 125 3.79 4.38 10.25
N VAL A 126 4.92 5.03 9.95
CA VAL A 126 5.77 5.70 10.95
C VAL A 126 5.74 7.21 10.84
N GLY A 127 5.32 7.77 9.71
CA GLY A 127 5.27 9.19 9.48
C GLY A 127 4.15 9.61 8.53
N ILE A 128 3.83 10.89 8.58
CA ILE A 128 2.87 11.54 7.68
C ILE A 128 3.59 12.74 7.09
N VAL A 129 3.63 12.79 5.76
CA VAL A 129 4.36 13.80 5.01
C VAL A 129 3.46 14.50 4.00
N LYS A 130 3.82 15.73 3.70
CA LYS A 130 3.18 16.57 2.67
C LYS A 130 4.25 17.11 1.74
N ALA A 131 4.03 17.07 0.43
CA ALA A 131 4.94 17.65 -0.54
C ALA A 131 4.98 19.17 -0.43
N HIS A 132 6.16 19.77 -0.66
CA HIS A 132 6.27 21.21 -0.90
C HIS A 132 5.60 21.57 -2.23
N GLU A 133 5.16 22.82 -2.38
CA GLU A 133 4.58 23.32 -3.64
C GLU A 133 5.58 23.26 -4.81
N ASP A 134 6.87 23.45 -4.49
CA ASP A 134 8.01 23.45 -5.40
C ASP A 134 8.86 22.17 -5.29
N ALA A 135 8.26 21.05 -4.90
CA ALA A 135 8.98 19.78 -4.71
C ALA A 135 9.60 19.29 -6.02
N ASP A 136 10.91 19.08 -6.03
CA ASP A 136 11.64 18.51 -7.15
C ASP A 136 11.36 17.02 -7.36
N VAL A 137 10.98 16.34 -6.28
CA VAL A 137 10.69 14.90 -6.25
C VAL A 137 9.34 14.66 -5.60
N THR A 138 8.45 13.98 -6.31
CA THR A 138 7.13 13.61 -5.80
C THR A 138 6.98 12.09 -5.65
N ILE A 139 6.31 11.67 -4.58
CA ILE A 139 5.86 10.30 -4.37
C ILE A 139 4.46 10.18 -4.97
N ASP A 140 4.29 9.28 -5.92
CA ASP A 140 2.99 9.01 -6.51
C ASP A 140 2.17 8.09 -5.58
N GLY A 141 0.97 8.53 -5.22
CA GLY A 141 0.05 7.81 -4.32
C GLY A 141 0.15 8.20 -2.85
N ALA A 142 -0.67 7.56 -2.04
CA ALA A 142 -0.85 7.87 -0.62
C ALA A 142 0.22 7.23 0.30
N ILE A 143 1.07 6.34 -0.22
CA ILE A 143 2.09 5.62 0.55
C ILE A 143 3.47 5.84 -0.05
N GLY A 144 4.36 6.40 0.76
CA GLY A 144 5.80 6.44 0.46
C GLY A 144 6.54 5.27 1.13
N TYR A 145 7.26 4.50 0.32
CA TYR A 145 8.03 3.34 0.79
C TYR A 145 9.47 3.38 0.30
N THR A 146 10.34 2.62 0.95
CA THR A 146 11.76 2.60 0.65
C THR A 146 12.09 1.58 -0.44
N LYS A 147 13.24 1.78 -1.14
CA LYS A 147 13.80 0.77 -2.03
C LYS A 147 14.04 -0.56 -1.31
N ALA A 148 14.39 -0.53 -0.03
CA ALA A 148 14.61 -1.74 0.76
C ALA A 148 13.36 -2.61 0.87
N LEU A 149 12.16 -2.02 0.94
CA LEU A 149 10.89 -2.77 0.89
C LEU A 149 10.70 -3.42 -0.49
N SER A 150 10.96 -2.67 -1.57
CA SER A 150 10.88 -3.22 -2.93
C SER A 150 11.84 -4.41 -3.11
N ASP A 151 13.07 -4.27 -2.67
CA ASP A 151 14.08 -5.33 -2.75
C ASP A 151 13.68 -6.57 -1.91
N TYR A 152 13.03 -6.34 -0.77
CA TYR A 152 12.49 -7.42 0.06
C TYR A 152 11.35 -8.17 -0.67
N ILE A 153 10.39 -7.43 -1.23
CA ILE A 153 9.26 -8.01 -1.99
C ILE A 153 9.75 -8.78 -3.21
N ILE A 154 10.75 -8.26 -3.93
CA ILE A 154 11.36 -8.97 -5.07
C ILE A 154 11.98 -10.29 -4.61
N LYS A 155 12.78 -10.27 -3.54
CA LYS A 155 13.40 -11.50 -3.00
C LYS A 155 12.37 -12.50 -2.48
N TYR A 156 11.28 -12.03 -1.90
CA TYR A 156 10.15 -12.86 -1.48
C TYR A 156 9.50 -13.52 -2.69
N THR A 157 9.14 -12.71 -3.69
CA THR A 157 8.50 -13.17 -4.94
C THR A 157 9.35 -14.19 -5.69
N ASP A 158 10.66 -13.97 -5.77
CA ASP A 158 11.59 -14.90 -6.43
C ASP A 158 11.62 -16.30 -5.79
N LYS A 159 11.29 -16.42 -4.51
CA LYS A 159 11.22 -17.68 -3.78
C LYS A 159 9.86 -18.38 -3.91
N SER A 160 8.85 -17.71 -4.44
CA SER A 160 7.50 -18.26 -4.57
C SER A 160 7.43 -19.42 -5.55
N ASP A 161 6.50 -20.34 -5.32
CA ASP A 161 6.37 -21.53 -6.16
C ASP A 161 5.87 -21.21 -7.57
N ILE A 162 5.02 -20.16 -7.70
CA ILE A 162 4.57 -19.73 -9.04
C ILE A 162 5.75 -19.19 -9.88
N VAL A 163 6.66 -18.42 -9.30
CA VAL A 163 7.83 -17.91 -10.03
C VAL A 163 8.81 -19.04 -10.36
N LYS A 164 9.01 -20.00 -9.46
CA LYS A 164 9.80 -21.21 -9.75
C LYS A 164 9.20 -22.00 -10.89
N ALA A 165 7.87 -22.21 -10.90
CA ALA A 165 7.17 -22.89 -11.97
C ALA A 165 7.30 -22.16 -13.32
N GLN A 166 7.19 -20.83 -13.33
CA GLN A 166 7.39 -20.01 -14.53
C GLN A 166 8.83 -20.10 -15.07
N LYS A 167 9.82 -20.04 -14.17
CA LYS A 167 11.24 -20.19 -14.56
C LYS A 167 11.55 -21.58 -15.12
N ALA A 168 10.88 -22.62 -14.62
CA ALA A 168 11.01 -23.99 -15.11
C ALA A 168 10.30 -24.23 -16.46
N SER A 169 9.29 -23.43 -16.80
CA SER A 169 8.50 -23.55 -18.03
C SER A 169 8.16 -22.18 -18.64
N PRO A 170 9.15 -21.43 -19.15
CA PRO A 170 8.98 -20.02 -19.56
C PRO A 170 8.10 -19.80 -20.79
N LYS A 171 7.62 -20.86 -21.45
CA LYS A 171 6.79 -20.81 -22.68
C LYS A 171 5.35 -21.29 -22.47
N LYS A 172 4.91 -21.44 -21.23
CA LYS A 172 3.52 -21.78 -20.93
C LYS A 172 2.77 -20.59 -20.34
#